data_17fcd55ba401205ce47dd9905565c31c
#
_entry.id   17fcd55ba401205ce47dd9905565c31c
#
_cell.length_a   1.000
_cell.length_b   1.000
_cell.length_c   1.000
_cell.angle_alpha   90.00
_cell.angle_beta   90.00
_cell.angle_gamma   90.00
#
_symmetry.space_group_name_H-M   'P 1'
#
loop_
_entity.id
_entity.type
_entity.pdbx_description
1 polymer ?
#
loop_
_entity_poly.entity_id
_entity_poly.type
_entity_poly.pdbx_seq_one_letter_code
_entity_poly.pdbx_strand_id
1 'polypeptide(L)'
;MGEKREFKRYRKRCETEVAVDGVTRRGISSNLSLNGLFVSTNRPFPPDTILDIVIHLPNGSTSKLKGRVRRTLKSPIGKVIRTPVKSLKNGMGIEIIEKDDDYLEFIKSSLA
;
A
#
# COMPACT_ATOMS: atom_id res chain seq x y z
N MET A 1 -1.97 27.36 -10.14
CA MET A 1 -1.95 26.86 -9.89
C MET A 1 -2.18 25.82 -10.03
N GLY A 2 -2.17 25.42 -10.32
CA GLY A 2 -2.28 24.48 -10.35
C GLY A 2 -2.72 23.54 -9.54
N GLU A 3 -2.84 22.78 -9.62
CA GLU A 3 -3.22 22.04 -8.91
C GLU A 3 -2.57 21.60 -8.16
N LYS A 4 -2.76 21.40 -7.52
CA LYS A 4 -2.07 20.93 -6.75
C LYS A 4 -2.36 19.73 -6.23
N ARG A 5 -1.50 18.89 -6.03
CA ARG A 5 -1.66 17.73 -5.39
C ARG A 5 -1.91 18.04 -4.01
N GLU A 6 -2.97 17.57 -3.48
CA GLU A 6 -3.26 17.82 -2.11
C GLU A 6 -2.45 16.98 -1.19
N PHE A 7 -2.05 15.79 -1.60
CA PHE A 7 -1.31 14.88 -0.75
C PHE A 7 0.00 14.51 -1.40
N LYS A 8 1.08 14.67 -0.67
CA LYS A 8 2.36 14.21 -1.13
C LYS A 8 2.50 12.74 -0.81
N ARG A 9 3.36 12.06 -1.54
CA ARG A 9 3.53 10.64 -1.39
C ARG A 9 4.97 10.28 -1.14
N TYR A 10 5.15 9.35 -0.20
CA TYR A 10 6.45 8.80 0.12
C TYR A 10 6.67 7.63 -0.82
N ARG A 11 7.73 7.68 -1.62
CA ARG A 11 7.87 6.72 -2.72
C ARG A 11 8.76 5.53 -2.41
N LYS A 12 9.48 5.57 -1.32
CA LYS A 12 10.35 4.45 -1.00
C LYS A 12 9.52 3.28 -0.50
N ARG A 13 10.11 2.11 -0.58
CA ARG A 13 9.43 0.86 -0.25
C ARG A 13 9.54 0.54 1.22
N CYS A 14 8.47 -0.01 1.77
CA CYS A 14 8.43 -0.46 3.15
C CYS A 14 7.86 -1.86 3.20
N GLU A 15 8.48 -2.73 3.97
CA GLU A 15 7.95 -4.07 4.15
C GLU A 15 6.63 -3.98 4.89
N THR A 16 5.67 -4.78 4.47
CA THR A 16 4.31 -4.64 4.93
C THR A 16 3.65 -6.00 5.05
N GLU A 17 2.75 -6.11 6.01
CA GLU A 17 1.92 -7.29 6.17
C GLU A 17 0.47 -6.84 6.17
N VAL A 18 -0.39 -7.59 5.46
CA VAL A 18 -1.81 -7.31 5.44
C VAL A 18 -2.54 -8.56 5.90
N ALA A 19 -3.59 -8.37 6.66
CA ALA A 19 -4.29 -9.50 7.26
C ALA A 19 -5.80 -9.33 7.19
N VAL A 20 -6.48 -10.44 6.89
CA VAL A 20 -7.93 -10.50 6.89
C VAL A 20 -8.33 -11.87 7.44
N ASP A 21 -9.16 -11.86 8.49
CA ASP A 21 -9.71 -13.11 9.01
C ASP A 21 -8.65 -14.19 9.27
N GLY A 22 -7.55 -13.78 9.86
CA GLY A 22 -6.50 -14.73 10.21
C GLY A 22 -5.54 -15.08 9.10
N VAL A 23 -5.79 -14.60 7.89
CA VAL A 23 -4.89 -14.82 6.76
C VAL A 23 -3.98 -13.61 6.63
N THR A 24 -2.66 -13.84 6.72
CA THR A 24 -1.69 -12.77 6.61
C THR A 24 -0.88 -12.96 5.33
N ARG A 25 -0.69 -11.87 4.61
CA ARG A 25 0.12 -11.88 3.39
C ARG A 25 1.15 -10.79 3.46
N ARG A 26 2.31 -11.06 2.93
CA ARG A 26 3.38 -10.08 2.89
C ARG A 26 3.36 -9.31 1.61
N GLY A 27 3.82 -8.08 1.68
CA GLY A 27 3.94 -7.25 0.50
C GLY A 27 4.87 -6.10 0.76
N ILE A 28 4.96 -5.24 -0.23
CA ILE A 28 5.79 -4.04 -0.14
C ILE A 28 4.89 -2.84 -0.38
N SER A 29 4.87 -1.95 0.58
CA SER A 29 4.12 -0.71 0.42
C SER A 29 4.95 0.34 -0.28
N SER A 30 4.30 1.11 -1.12
CA SER A 30 4.93 2.24 -1.77
C SER A 30 3.86 3.31 -1.94
N ASN A 31 4.28 4.50 -2.34
CA ASN A 31 3.37 5.62 -2.54
C ASN A 31 2.53 5.91 -1.30
N LEU A 32 3.19 5.93 -0.15
CA LEU A 32 2.50 6.19 1.11
C LEU A 32 2.05 7.65 1.16
N SER A 33 0.83 7.87 1.62
CA SER A 33 0.33 9.21 1.84
C SER A 33 -0.57 9.18 3.05
N LEU A 34 -1.14 10.33 3.42
CA LEU A 34 -2.01 10.39 4.58
C LEU A 34 -3.25 9.50 4.42
N ASN A 35 -3.76 9.39 3.21
CA ASN A 35 -5.02 8.71 3.00
C ASN A 35 -4.96 7.43 2.21
N GLY A 36 -3.79 7.04 1.75
CA GLY A 36 -3.73 5.83 0.96
C GLY A 36 -2.33 5.33 0.72
N LEU A 37 -2.26 4.12 0.21
CA LEU A 37 -0.99 3.51 -0.14
C LEU A 37 -1.22 2.40 -1.13
N PHE A 38 -0.14 1.94 -1.74
CA PHE A 38 -0.19 0.81 -2.64
C PHE A 38 0.64 -0.32 -2.05
N VAL A 39 0.09 -1.53 -2.04
CA VAL A 39 0.80 -2.71 -1.56
C VAL A 39 0.99 -3.65 -2.72
N SER A 40 2.26 -3.92 -3.05
CA SER A 40 2.59 -4.92 -4.07
C SER A 40 2.64 -6.28 -3.39
N THR A 41 1.87 -7.22 -3.90
CA THR A 41 1.83 -8.56 -3.35
C THR A 41 1.35 -9.51 -4.44
N ASN A 42 1.82 -10.75 -4.38
CA ASN A 42 1.43 -11.74 -5.38
C ASN A 42 -0.03 -12.17 -5.24
N ARG A 43 -0.60 -11.98 -4.07
CA ARG A 43 -1.95 -12.43 -3.81
C ARG A 43 -2.78 -11.31 -3.19
N PRO A 44 -3.16 -10.33 -3.99
CA PRO A 44 -3.95 -9.22 -3.46
C PRO A 44 -5.35 -9.68 -3.10
N PHE A 45 -5.95 -8.97 -2.16
CA PHE A 45 -7.32 -9.20 -1.79
C PHE A 45 -8.24 -8.44 -2.74
N PRO A 46 -9.48 -8.87 -2.88
CA PRO A 46 -10.40 -8.19 -3.80
C PRO A 46 -10.83 -6.83 -3.29
N PRO A 47 -11.37 -5.99 -4.19
CA PRO A 47 -11.85 -4.68 -3.79
C PRO A 47 -12.89 -4.76 -2.67
N ASP A 48 -12.93 -3.72 -1.87
CA ASP A 48 -13.84 -3.57 -0.73
C ASP A 48 -13.48 -4.41 0.46
N THR A 49 -12.38 -5.15 0.41
CA THR A 49 -11.90 -5.89 1.57
C THR A 49 -11.34 -4.93 2.60
N ILE A 50 -11.67 -5.14 3.86
CA ILE A 50 -11.11 -4.34 4.96
C ILE A 50 -9.93 -5.11 5.53
N LEU A 51 -8.79 -4.46 5.60
CA LEU A 51 -7.54 -5.09 5.98
C LEU A 51 -6.97 -4.47 7.25
N ASP A 52 -6.28 -5.30 8.00
CA ASP A 52 -5.35 -4.80 9.01
C ASP A 52 -3.97 -4.77 8.37
N ILE A 53 -3.26 -3.67 8.54
CA ILE A 53 -1.99 -3.46 7.86
C ILE A 53 -0.92 -3.13 8.87
N VAL A 54 0.22 -3.79 8.74
CA VAL A 54 1.39 -3.49 9.55
C VAL A 54 2.50 -3.07 8.61
N ILE A 55 3.03 -1.88 8.80
CA ILE A 55 4.10 -1.35 7.96
C ILE A 55 5.35 -1.18 8.80
N HIS A 56 6.46 -1.67 8.28
CA HIS A 56 7.76 -1.50 8.93
C HIS A 56 8.41 -0.26 8.35
N LEU A 57 8.38 0.81 9.12
CA LEU A 57 8.83 2.11 8.65
C LEU A 57 10.35 2.19 8.65
N PRO A 58 10.92 3.03 7.76
CA PRO A 58 12.38 3.14 7.67
C PRO A 58 13.05 3.64 8.94
N ASN A 59 12.30 4.34 9.79
CA ASN A 59 12.87 4.85 11.03
C ASN A 59 12.93 3.81 12.13
N GLY A 60 12.56 2.58 11.83
CA GLY A 60 12.60 1.50 12.80
C GLY A 60 11.28 1.25 13.52
N SER A 61 10.30 2.12 13.32
CA SER A 61 8.99 1.96 13.95
C SER A 61 8.13 1.01 13.14
N THR A 62 7.14 0.45 13.81
CA THR A 62 6.13 -0.35 13.16
C THR A 62 4.80 0.36 13.31
N SER A 63 4.09 0.51 12.22
CA SER A 63 2.82 1.23 12.23
C SER A 63 1.68 0.27 11.92
N LYS A 64 0.56 0.47 12.58
CA LYS A 64 -0.63 -0.34 12.37
C LYS A 64 -1.73 0.52 11.80
N LEU A 65 -2.31 0.05 10.71
CA LEU A 65 -3.33 0.77 9.99
C LEU A 65 -4.50 -0.14 9.70
N LYS A 66 -5.62 0.46 9.38
CA LYS A 66 -6.76 -0.27 8.84
C LYS A 66 -7.10 0.38 7.51
N GLY A 67 -7.34 -0.43 6.51
CA GLY A 67 -7.62 0.09 5.18
C GLY A 67 -8.65 -0.70 4.43
N ARG A 68 -9.13 -0.10 3.35
CA ARG A 68 -10.07 -0.75 2.44
C ARG A 68 -9.42 -0.84 1.07
N VAL A 69 -9.48 -2.02 0.48
CA VAL A 69 -8.97 -2.20 -0.87
C VAL A 69 -9.88 -1.46 -1.84
N ARG A 70 -9.31 -0.50 -2.57
CA ARG A 70 -10.08 0.27 -3.55
C ARG A 70 -9.99 -0.36 -4.92
N ARG A 71 -8.86 -0.92 -5.24
CA ARG A 71 -8.73 -1.63 -6.51
C ARG A 71 -7.63 -2.65 -6.41
N THR A 72 -7.75 -3.66 -7.24
CA THR A 72 -6.82 -4.77 -7.25
C THR A 72 -6.23 -4.90 -8.64
N LEU A 73 -4.91 -5.06 -8.72
CA LEU A 73 -4.21 -5.26 -9.97
C LEU A 73 -3.61 -6.65 -9.96
N LYS A 74 -3.86 -7.39 -11.01
CA LYS A 74 -3.35 -8.74 -11.09
C LYS A 74 -2.93 -9.04 -12.52
N SER A 75 -1.73 -9.59 -12.66
CA SER A 75 -1.25 -9.95 -13.98
C SER A 75 -2.09 -11.08 -14.55
N PRO A 76 -2.30 -11.09 -15.84
CA PRO A 76 -2.99 -12.22 -16.47
C PRO A 76 -2.18 -13.49 -16.27
N ILE A 77 -2.85 -14.55 -15.91
CA ILE A 77 -2.19 -15.82 -15.66
C ILE A 77 -2.31 -16.69 -16.91
N GLY A 78 -1.19 -17.31 -17.27
CA GLY A 78 -1.20 -18.23 -18.39
C GLY A 78 -1.14 -17.58 -19.75
N LYS A 79 -0.98 -16.28 -19.80
CA LYS A 79 -0.88 -15.60 -21.07
C LYS A 79 0.54 -15.24 -21.38
N VAL A 80 0.84 -15.22 -22.66
CA VAL A 80 2.14 -14.76 -23.10
C VAL A 80 2.12 -13.24 -23.05
N ILE A 81 3.06 -12.70 -22.32
CA ILE A 81 3.13 -11.26 -22.11
C ILE A 81 4.22 -10.69 -22.97
N ARG A 82 3.86 -9.78 -23.83
CA ARG A 82 4.85 -9.17 -24.69
C ARG A 82 5.43 -7.89 -24.13
N THR A 83 4.71 -7.26 -23.23
CA THR A 83 5.23 -6.07 -22.59
C THR A 83 6.24 -6.46 -21.53
N PRO A 84 7.15 -5.54 -21.17
CA PRO A 84 8.09 -5.84 -20.11
C PRO A 84 7.37 -6.23 -18.83
N VAL A 85 7.89 -7.23 -18.17
CA VAL A 85 7.27 -7.73 -16.95
C VAL A 85 7.15 -6.65 -15.89
N LYS A 86 8.14 -5.77 -15.83
CA LYS A 86 8.12 -4.74 -14.80
C LYS A 86 6.94 -3.79 -14.92
N SER A 87 6.27 -3.78 -16.06
CA SER A 87 5.10 -2.93 -16.20
C SER A 87 3.84 -3.63 -15.71
N LEU A 88 3.95 -4.89 -15.29
CA LEU A 88 2.83 -5.65 -14.78
C LEU A 88 3.03 -5.91 -13.31
N LYS A 89 2.22 -5.29 -12.48
CA LYS A 89 2.33 -5.45 -11.05
C LYS A 89 1.10 -6.10 -10.47
N ASN A 90 1.32 -6.96 -9.51
CA ASN A 90 0.22 -7.47 -8.71
C ASN A 90 0.18 -6.64 -7.44
N GLY A 91 -0.98 -6.22 -7.04
CA GLY A 91 -1.08 -5.45 -5.83
C GLY A 91 -2.44 -4.83 -5.64
N MET A 92 -2.50 -3.95 -4.64
CA MET A 92 -3.75 -3.34 -4.23
C MET A 92 -3.53 -1.87 -3.92
N GLY A 93 -4.44 -1.03 -4.43
CA GLY A 93 -4.52 0.34 -3.98
C GLY A 93 -5.45 0.38 -2.79
N ILE A 94 -4.99 0.96 -1.69
CA ILE A 94 -5.70 0.91 -0.42
C ILE A 94 -6.00 2.30 0.09
N GLU A 95 -7.23 2.49 0.51
CA GLU A 95 -7.65 3.71 1.20
C GLU A 95 -7.47 3.46 2.69
N ILE A 96 -6.77 4.35 3.39
CA ILE A 96 -6.55 4.20 4.82
C ILE A 96 -7.77 4.69 5.56
N ILE A 97 -8.34 3.82 6.38
CA ILE A 97 -9.51 4.15 7.20
C ILE A 97 -9.08 4.62 8.57
N GLU A 98 -8.10 3.93 9.15
CA GLU A 98 -7.58 4.31 10.46
C GLU A 98 -6.07 4.26 10.42
N LYS A 99 -5.44 5.21 11.06
CA LYS A 99 -3.99 5.26 11.14
C LYS A 99 -3.56 5.60 12.54
N ASP A 100 -2.39 5.11 12.92
CA ASP A 100 -1.88 5.38 14.26
C ASP A 100 -0.95 6.59 14.23
N ASP A 101 -0.49 6.96 15.41
CA ASP A 101 0.36 8.14 15.53
C ASP A 101 1.70 7.96 14.85
N ASP A 102 2.23 6.76 14.87
CA ASP A 102 3.52 6.50 14.23
C ASP A 102 3.46 6.79 12.75
N TYR A 103 2.37 6.39 12.10
CA TYR A 103 2.21 6.64 10.69
C TYR A 103 2.08 8.14 10.41
N LEU A 104 1.27 8.81 11.20
CA LEU A 104 1.07 10.26 11.06
C LEU A 104 2.39 11.00 11.20
N GLU A 105 3.14 10.66 12.22
CA GLU A 105 4.43 11.29 12.45
C GLU A 105 5.38 11.04 11.29
N PHE A 106 5.43 9.81 10.84
CA PHE A 106 6.33 9.44 9.75
C PHE A 106 5.99 10.22 8.49
N ILE A 107 4.70 10.25 8.13
CA ILE A 107 4.29 10.93 6.91
C ILE A 107 4.56 12.43 6.99
N LYS A 108 4.25 13.03 8.12
CA LYS A 108 4.50 14.47 8.30
C LYS A 108 5.98 14.78 8.18
N SER A 109 6.82 13.98 8.80
CA SER A 109 8.26 14.21 8.75
C SER A 109 8.85 13.97 7.40
N SER A 110 8.38 12.94 6.73
CA SER A 110 8.98 12.51 5.46
C SER A 110 8.55 13.36 4.29
N LEU A 111 7.38 13.96 4.38
CA LEU A 111 6.83 14.71 3.26
C LEU A 111 6.77 16.21 3.53
N ALA A 112 7.32 16.63 4.63
CA ALA A 112 7.31 18.05 4.99
C ALA A 112 8.16 18.88 4.06
#